data_89072d2be0ec84e30211254759c244bc
#
_entry.id   89072d2be0ec84e30211254759c244bc
#
_cell.length_a   1.000
_cell.length_b   1.000
_cell.length_c   1.000
_cell.angle_alpha   90.00
_cell.angle_beta   90.00
_cell.angle_gamma   90.00
#
_symmetry.space_group_name_H-M   'P 1'
#
loop_
_entity.id
_entity.type
_entity.pdbx_description
1 polymer ?
#
loop_
_entity_poly.entity_id
_entity_poly.type
_entity_poly.pdbx_seq_one_letter_code
_entity_poly.pdbx_strand_id
1 'polypeptide(L)'
;MSMNVAEYIHDMAVRARAAAGELAKLSTEEKNAALEAIASALEKNAADIKAANAVDVANAKANGLAPAMVDRLMLTDARFQSMVDGVRHIATLPDPVGEELWTRERPSGITIKKVRVPFGVVCVVFESRPNVFIDTAALCLKTGNAVILRGGKEAIETNKALYRTVAALGDRALANAIQLVEILDHQAVNELVRSVGLIDVAIPRGGERLIRAMCEAALIPVLKHYKGVCHGYVDDEADLGMALAILDNAKTQRPGVCNAAECLLVNKKLAPLFMPMVKAWAKDKGVTLHENEAGTEYLSLDINVAEVEDYRAAIDFINKHSSHHSECIVTNNAERAKEFLRDVDSACVYHNVSTRFTDGGEFGMGAEIGISTDKLHARGPMGLEELCTYKYQIVGDGVVRE
;
A
#
# COMPACT_ATOMS: atom_id res chain seq x y z
N MET A 1 -0.08 -29.51 25.16
CA MET A 1 1.21 -29.24 24.50
C MET A 1 1.15 -27.81 23.98
N SER A 2 2.11 -26.95 24.34
CA SER A 2 2.18 -25.60 23.74
C SER A 2 2.48 -25.80 22.24
N MET A 3 1.66 -25.24 21.37
CA MET A 3 1.86 -25.28 19.91
C MET A 3 3.20 -24.60 19.60
N ASN A 4 4.09 -25.30 18.88
CA ASN A 4 5.35 -24.71 18.43
C ASN A 4 5.03 -23.69 17.32
N VAL A 5 5.33 -22.40 17.57
CA VAL A 5 5.03 -21.31 16.66
C VAL A 5 5.69 -21.56 15.28
N ALA A 6 6.93 -22.03 15.26
CA ALA A 6 7.66 -22.30 14.03
C ALA A 6 6.99 -23.40 13.20
N GLU A 7 6.57 -24.51 13.82
CA GLU A 7 5.85 -25.59 13.14
C GLU A 7 4.50 -25.11 12.59
N TYR A 8 3.75 -24.35 13.39
CA TYR A 8 2.46 -23.78 12.96
C TYR A 8 2.61 -22.89 11.72
N ILE A 9 3.58 -22.01 11.71
CA ILE A 9 3.84 -21.10 10.58
C ILE A 9 4.36 -21.90 9.37
N HIS A 10 5.24 -22.87 9.58
CA HIS A 10 5.74 -23.72 8.50
C HIS A 10 4.61 -24.47 7.81
N ASP A 11 3.74 -25.14 8.56
CA ASP A 11 2.60 -25.89 8.01
C ASP A 11 1.63 -24.97 7.24
N MET A 12 1.40 -23.77 7.77
CA MET A 12 0.60 -22.74 7.11
C MET A 12 1.22 -22.33 5.76
N ALA A 13 2.52 -22.05 5.75
CA ALA A 13 3.24 -21.64 4.55
C ALA A 13 3.29 -22.76 3.49
N VAL A 14 3.44 -24.02 3.90
CA VAL A 14 3.36 -25.19 3.00
C VAL A 14 1.98 -25.29 2.35
N ARG A 15 0.89 -25.13 3.12
CA ARG A 15 -0.47 -25.13 2.55
C ARG A 15 -0.71 -23.97 1.59
N ALA A 16 -0.23 -22.76 1.94
CA ALA A 16 -0.34 -21.59 1.06
C ALA A 16 0.44 -21.79 -0.25
N ARG A 17 1.65 -22.37 -0.17
CA ARG A 17 2.46 -22.67 -1.36
C ARG A 17 1.76 -23.67 -2.29
N ALA A 18 1.15 -24.71 -1.76
CA ALA A 18 0.38 -25.65 -2.54
C ALA A 18 -0.84 -24.98 -3.21
N ALA A 19 -1.59 -24.18 -2.45
CA ALA A 19 -2.74 -23.43 -2.96
C ALA A 19 -2.36 -22.39 -4.04
N ALA A 20 -1.24 -21.70 -3.91
CA ALA A 20 -0.74 -20.76 -4.91
C ALA A 20 -0.54 -21.42 -6.28
N GLY A 21 -0.05 -22.65 -6.31
CA GLY A 21 0.09 -23.41 -7.56
C GLY A 21 -1.23 -23.70 -8.26
N GLU A 22 -2.32 -23.88 -7.53
CA GLU A 22 -3.66 -24.07 -8.10
C GLU A 22 -4.29 -22.73 -8.49
N LEU A 23 -4.16 -21.69 -7.66
CA LEU A 23 -4.68 -20.35 -7.97
C LEU A 23 -4.09 -19.76 -9.26
N ALA A 24 -2.82 -20.00 -9.51
CA ALA A 24 -2.13 -19.52 -10.73
C ALA A 24 -2.68 -20.10 -12.02
N LYS A 25 -3.50 -21.17 -11.95
CA LYS A 25 -4.14 -21.85 -13.10
C LYS A 25 -5.57 -21.38 -13.34
N LEU A 26 -6.19 -20.68 -12.38
CA LEU A 26 -7.57 -20.23 -12.47
C LEU A 26 -7.73 -19.20 -13.61
N SER A 27 -8.83 -19.34 -14.34
CA SER A 27 -9.24 -18.32 -15.31
C SER A 27 -9.72 -17.05 -14.61
N THR A 28 -9.81 -15.95 -15.36
CA THR A 28 -10.37 -14.69 -14.87
C THR A 28 -11.79 -14.87 -14.35
N GLU A 29 -12.60 -15.65 -15.05
CA GLU A 29 -14.00 -15.95 -14.69
C GLU A 29 -14.09 -16.71 -13.36
N GLU A 30 -13.24 -17.71 -13.16
CA GLU A 30 -13.18 -18.47 -11.91
C GLU A 30 -12.77 -17.59 -10.73
N LYS A 31 -11.75 -16.73 -10.90
CA LYS A 31 -11.34 -15.75 -9.88
C LYS A 31 -12.47 -14.75 -9.57
N ASN A 32 -13.15 -14.24 -10.60
CA ASN A 32 -14.26 -13.30 -10.42
C ASN A 32 -15.46 -13.96 -9.71
N ALA A 33 -15.78 -15.22 -10.05
CA ALA A 33 -16.83 -15.98 -9.36
C ALA A 33 -16.49 -16.20 -7.88
N ALA A 34 -15.21 -16.50 -7.56
CA ALA A 34 -14.74 -16.64 -6.20
C ALA A 34 -14.82 -15.31 -5.41
N LEU A 35 -14.48 -14.18 -6.03
CA LEU A 35 -14.62 -12.85 -5.42
C LEU A 35 -16.09 -12.51 -5.14
N GLU A 36 -17.02 -12.78 -6.07
CA GLU A 36 -18.44 -12.55 -5.84
C GLU A 36 -19.00 -13.48 -4.73
N ALA A 37 -18.53 -14.73 -4.67
CA ALA A 37 -18.88 -15.62 -3.57
C ALA A 37 -18.41 -15.09 -2.21
N ILE A 38 -17.20 -14.50 -2.14
CA ILE A 38 -16.70 -13.84 -0.94
C ILE A 38 -17.58 -12.65 -0.57
N ALA A 39 -17.90 -11.75 -1.52
CA ALA A 39 -18.75 -10.58 -1.29
C ALA A 39 -20.12 -10.99 -0.74
N SER A 40 -20.76 -11.97 -1.37
CA SER A 40 -22.07 -12.51 -0.95
C SER A 40 -22.02 -13.19 0.42
N ALA A 41 -20.93 -13.90 0.75
CA ALA A 41 -20.73 -14.49 2.07
C ALA A 41 -20.56 -13.43 3.16
N LEU A 42 -19.84 -12.34 2.88
CA LEU A 42 -19.69 -11.21 3.79
C LEU A 42 -21.05 -10.58 4.12
N GLU A 43 -21.87 -10.31 3.11
CA GLU A 43 -23.22 -9.77 3.31
C GLU A 43 -24.09 -10.70 4.17
N LYS A 44 -24.08 -12.00 3.86
CA LYS A 44 -24.83 -13.02 4.61
C LYS A 44 -24.41 -13.09 6.08
N ASN A 45 -23.13 -12.90 6.38
CA ASN A 45 -22.58 -12.99 7.74
C ASN A 45 -22.31 -11.61 8.39
N ALA A 46 -22.90 -10.54 7.84
CA ALA A 46 -22.67 -9.16 8.29
C ALA A 46 -22.92 -8.97 9.79
N ALA A 47 -23.98 -9.59 10.34
CA ALA A 47 -24.32 -9.48 11.75
C ALA A 47 -23.24 -10.07 12.66
N ASP A 48 -22.73 -11.26 12.34
CA ASP A 48 -21.68 -11.95 13.12
C ASP A 48 -20.35 -11.20 13.05
N ILE A 49 -19.99 -10.70 11.87
CA ILE A 49 -18.76 -9.91 11.66
C ILE A 49 -18.81 -8.61 12.47
N LYS A 50 -19.96 -7.90 12.43
CA LYS A 50 -20.14 -6.66 13.21
C LYS A 50 -20.18 -6.93 14.72
N ALA A 51 -20.77 -8.03 15.15
CA ALA A 51 -20.73 -8.44 16.55
C ALA A 51 -19.29 -8.70 17.03
N ALA A 52 -18.48 -9.41 16.24
CA ALA A 52 -17.07 -9.62 16.53
C ALA A 52 -16.29 -8.29 16.58
N ASN A 53 -16.58 -7.36 15.66
CA ASN A 53 -15.96 -6.03 15.66
C ASN A 53 -16.36 -5.21 16.91
N ALA A 54 -17.60 -5.32 17.36
CA ALA A 54 -18.04 -4.65 18.60
C ALA A 54 -17.25 -5.14 19.82
N VAL A 55 -16.88 -6.43 19.89
CA VAL A 55 -16.03 -6.99 20.94
C VAL A 55 -14.63 -6.38 20.88
N ASP A 56 -14.02 -6.34 19.69
CA ASP A 56 -12.68 -5.74 19.52
C ASP A 56 -12.68 -4.26 19.91
N VAL A 57 -13.69 -3.48 19.49
CA VAL A 57 -13.85 -2.06 19.83
C VAL A 57 -14.04 -1.85 21.34
N ALA A 58 -14.82 -2.69 21.99
CA ALA A 58 -15.03 -2.62 23.45
C ALA A 58 -13.73 -2.90 24.20
N ASN A 59 -12.99 -3.95 23.79
CA ASN A 59 -11.69 -4.31 24.36
C ASN A 59 -10.65 -3.19 24.15
N ALA A 60 -10.61 -2.60 22.96
CA ALA A 60 -9.69 -1.50 22.64
C ALA A 60 -9.93 -0.27 23.54
N LYS A 61 -11.21 0.11 23.74
CA LYS A 61 -11.59 1.19 24.66
C LYS A 61 -11.22 0.88 26.11
N ALA A 62 -11.51 -0.34 26.59
CA ALA A 62 -11.20 -0.77 27.94
C ALA A 62 -9.69 -0.78 28.20
N ASN A 63 -8.88 -1.09 27.20
CA ASN A 63 -7.42 -1.07 27.27
C ASN A 63 -6.78 0.32 27.01
N GLY A 64 -7.59 1.38 26.91
CA GLY A 64 -7.10 2.75 26.76
C GLY A 64 -6.48 3.07 25.41
N LEU A 65 -6.89 2.38 24.33
CA LEU A 65 -6.42 2.68 22.98
C LEU A 65 -6.80 4.11 22.59
N ALA A 66 -5.91 4.84 21.93
CA ALA A 66 -6.16 6.20 21.50
C ALA A 66 -7.43 6.31 20.62
N PRO A 67 -8.26 7.36 20.76
CA PRO A 67 -9.53 7.50 20.03
C PRO A 67 -9.41 7.33 18.52
N ALA A 68 -8.34 7.85 17.92
CA ALA A 68 -8.07 7.71 16.48
C ALA A 68 -7.80 6.25 16.07
N MET A 69 -7.21 5.44 16.95
CA MET A 69 -6.99 4.01 16.70
C MET A 69 -8.28 3.21 16.86
N VAL A 70 -9.12 3.59 17.83
CA VAL A 70 -10.46 3.00 18.01
C VAL A 70 -11.33 3.30 16.79
N ASP A 71 -11.29 4.53 16.26
CA ASP A 71 -12.02 4.86 15.02
C ASP A 71 -11.54 4.03 13.82
N ARG A 72 -10.23 3.83 13.67
CA ARG A 72 -9.66 2.97 12.60
C ARG A 72 -10.11 1.51 12.71
N LEU A 73 -10.31 1.01 13.94
CA LEU A 73 -10.75 -0.35 14.23
C LEU A 73 -12.24 -0.55 13.93
N MET A 74 -13.03 0.51 14.05
CA MET A 74 -14.48 0.44 13.97
C MET A 74 -14.97 0.14 12.55
N LEU A 75 -15.74 -0.94 12.39
CA LEU A 75 -16.38 -1.34 11.14
C LEU A 75 -17.85 -0.89 11.15
N THR A 76 -18.08 0.39 10.82
CA THR A 76 -19.44 0.95 10.68
C THR A 76 -20.16 0.31 9.49
N ASP A 77 -21.50 0.46 9.42
CA ASP A 77 -22.29 -0.04 8.29
C ASP A 77 -21.78 0.46 6.94
N ALA A 78 -21.42 1.75 6.86
CA ALA A 78 -20.85 2.34 5.67
C ALA A 78 -19.47 1.74 5.32
N ARG A 79 -18.59 1.55 6.31
CA ARG A 79 -17.27 0.94 6.10
C ARG A 79 -17.38 -0.53 5.72
N PHE A 80 -18.34 -1.25 6.32
CA PHE A 80 -18.63 -2.64 5.97
C PHE A 80 -19.10 -2.74 4.51
N GLN A 81 -20.08 -1.92 4.12
CA GLN A 81 -20.58 -1.90 2.75
C GLN A 81 -19.49 -1.53 1.75
N SER A 82 -18.68 -0.51 2.06
CA SER A 82 -17.53 -0.14 1.22
C SER A 82 -16.53 -1.28 1.05
N MET A 83 -16.31 -2.09 2.08
CA MET A 83 -15.45 -3.29 2.00
C MET A 83 -16.03 -4.34 1.05
N VAL A 84 -17.34 -4.61 1.12
CA VAL A 84 -18.02 -5.55 0.21
C VAL A 84 -18.00 -5.05 -1.23
N ASP A 85 -18.34 -3.77 -1.42
CA ASP A 85 -18.32 -3.12 -2.74
C ASP A 85 -16.91 -3.13 -3.34
N GLY A 86 -15.87 -2.97 -2.50
CA GLY A 86 -14.47 -3.07 -2.89
C GLY A 86 -14.12 -4.45 -3.48
N VAL A 87 -14.61 -5.54 -2.88
CA VAL A 87 -14.39 -6.90 -3.42
C VAL A 87 -15.03 -7.04 -4.80
N ARG A 88 -16.28 -6.58 -4.97
CA ARG A 88 -16.98 -6.59 -6.25
C ARG A 88 -16.27 -5.72 -7.28
N HIS A 89 -15.80 -4.56 -6.87
CA HIS A 89 -15.03 -3.68 -7.75
C HIS A 89 -13.75 -4.36 -8.26
N ILE A 90 -12.98 -5.02 -7.38
CA ILE A 90 -11.79 -5.79 -7.77
C ILE A 90 -12.14 -6.89 -8.80
N ALA A 91 -13.29 -7.53 -8.66
CA ALA A 91 -13.74 -8.52 -9.65
C ALA A 91 -13.91 -7.92 -11.06
N THR A 92 -14.29 -6.64 -11.17
CA THR A 92 -14.46 -5.95 -12.47
C THR A 92 -13.15 -5.48 -13.10
N LEU A 93 -12.06 -5.39 -12.34
CA LEU A 93 -10.78 -4.93 -12.85
C LEU A 93 -10.17 -5.94 -13.83
N PRO A 94 -9.34 -5.49 -14.78
CA PRO A 94 -8.58 -6.37 -15.65
C PRO A 94 -7.71 -7.34 -14.85
N ASP A 95 -7.64 -8.58 -15.28
CA ASP A 95 -6.75 -9.59 -14.69
C ASP A 95 -5.36 -9.45 -15.33
N PRO A 96 -4.31 -9.13 -14.55
CA PRO A 96 -2.97 -8.96 -15.12
C PRO A 96 -2.26 -10.29 -15.41
N VAL A 97 -2.75 -11.41 -14.87
CA VAL A 97 -2.09 -12.72 -15.02
C VAL A 97 -2.23 -13.24 -16.44
N GLY A 98 -1.10 -13.59 -17.04
CA GLY A 98 -1.07 -14.05 -18.44
C GLY A 98 -0.89 -12.94 -19.47
N GLU A 99 -0.89 -11.66 -19.05
CA GLU A 99 -0.61 -10.53 -19.94
C GLU A 99 0.77 -10.68 -20.60
N GLU A 100 0.79 -10.60 -21.93
CA GLU A 100 2.01 -10.57 -22.71
C GLU A 100 2.59 -9.16 -22.74
N LEU A 101 3.63 -8.89 -21.93
CA LEU A 101 4.25 -7.57 -21.83
C LEU A 101 5.00 -7.19 -23.12
N TRP A 102 5.63 -8.17 -23.78
CA TRP A 102 6.22 -8.03 -25.10
C TRP A 102 6.60 -9.41 -25.67
N THR A 103 6.66 -9.46 -27.02
CA THR A 103 7.20 -10.60 -27.80
C THR A 103 8.33 -10.14 -28.68
N ARG A 104 9.37 -10.97 -28.81
CA ARG A 104 10.53 -10.75 -29.68
C ARG A 104 10.91 -12.00 -30.45
N GLU A 105 10.97 -11.90 -31.76
CA GLU A 105 11.56 -12.91 -32.64
C GLU A 105 13.08 -12.67 -32.74
N ARG A 106 13.86 -13.73 -32.74
CA ARG A 106 15.32 -13.66 -32.82
C ARG A 106 15.82 -14.28 -34.12
N PRO A 107 16.92 -13.75 -34.70
CA PRO A 107 17.55 -14.35 -35.91
C PRO A 107 17.90 -15.84 -35.75
N SER A 108 18.11 -16.30 -34.49
CA SER A 108 18.37 -17.69 -34.19
C SER A 108 17.13 -18.61 -34.34
N GLY A 109 15.95 -18.09 -34.71
CA GLY A 109 14.73 -18.85 -34.89
C GLY A 109 13.90 -19.07 -33.60
N ILE A 110 14.29 -18.46 -32.47
CA ILE A 110 13.48 -18.51 -31.25
C ILE A 110 12.55 -17.28 -31.13
N THR A 111 11.35 -17.51 -30.61
CA THR A 111 10.41 -16.47 -30.16
C THR A 111 10.41 -16.39 -28.65
N ILE A 112 10.64 -15.21 -28.09
CA ILE A 112 10.67 -14.95 -26.65
C ILE A 112 9.47 -14.09 -26.29
N LYS A 113 8.64 -14.58 -25.36
CA LYS A 113 7.53 -13.82 -24.76
C LYS A 113 7.85 -13.51 -23.30
N LYS A 114 7.63 -12.25 -22.90
CA LYS A 114 7.64 -11.87 -21.47
C LYS A 114 6.21 -11.82 -20.98
N VAL A 115 5.83 -12.67 -20.05
CA VAL A 115 4.45 -12.86 -19.60
C VAL A 115 4.36 -12.60 -18.11
N ARG A 116 3.33 -11.86 -17.69
CA ARG A 116 3.04 -11.54 -16.29
C ARG A 116 2.53 -12.78 -15.56
N VAL A 117 3.03 -13.03 -14.36
CA VAL A 117 2.66 -14.19 -13.52
C VAL A 117 2.55 -13.77 -12.05
N PRO A 118 1.76 -14.49 -11.22
CA PRO A 118 1.71 -14.25 -9.78
C PRO A 118 3.08 -14.33 -9.13
N PHE A 119 3.26 -13.69 -7.97
CA PHE A 119 4.40 -13.98 -7.08
C PHE A 119 4.36 -15.41 -6.57
N GLY A 120 3.21 -15.84 -6.11
CA GLY A 120 2.95 -17.13 -5.47
C GLY A 120 2.32 -16.95 -4.10
N VAL A 121 3.11 -16.81 -3.03
CA VAL A 121 2.62 -16.58 -1.66
C VAL A 121 3.02 -15.21 -1.17
N VAL A 122 2.03 -14.41 -0.81
CA VAL A 122 2.19 -13.07 -0.23
C VAL A 122 1.92 -13.15 1.27
N CYS A 123 2.77 -12.57 2.10
CA CYS A 123 2.53 -12.39 3.53
C CYS A 123 2.20 -10.92 3.82
N VAL A 124 1.08 -10.65 4.48
CA VAL A 124 0.73 -9.27 4.88
C VAL A 124 0.55 -9.18 6.39
N VAL A 125 1.34 -8.31 7.00
CA VAL A 125 1.26 -8.01 8.44
C VAL A 125 0.69 -6.62 8.60
N PHE A 126 -0.44 -6.50 9.29
CA PHE A 126 -1.20 -5.24 9.37
C PHE A 126 -1.70 -4.91 10.78
N GLU A 127 -1.96 -3.63 11.04
CA GLU A 127 -2.43 -3.09 12.31
C GLU A 127 -3.83 -2.48 12.15
N SER A 128 -4.66 -2.58 13.18
CA SER A 128 -5.88 -1.80 13.49
C SER A 128 -6.85 -1.48 12.33
N ARG A 129 -6.86 -2.25 11.24
CA ARG A 129 -7.75 -1.99 10.09
C ARG A 129 -8.36 -3.30 9.59
N PRO A 130 -9.58 -3.68 10.05
CA PRO A 130 -10.22 -4.94 9.67
C PRO A 130 -10.43 -5.11 8.16
N ASN A 131 -10.75 -4.02 7.44
CA ASN A 131 -10.93 -4.06 5.98
C ASN A 131 -9.68 -4.55 5.24
N VAL A 132 -8.47 -4.31 5.76
CA VAL A 132 -7.20 -4.75 5.14
C VAL A 132 -7.18 -6.26 4.93
N PHE A 133 -7.82 -7.04 5.82
CA PHE A 133 -7.94 -8.48 5.65
C PHE A 133 -8.61 -8.85 4.31
N ILE A 134 -9.79 -8.28 4.06
CA ILE A 134 -10.60 -8.59 2.86
C ILE A 134 -10.02 -7.94 1.61
N ASP A 135 -9.61 -6.68 1.69
CA ASP A 135 -9.03 -5.95 0.54
C ASP A 135 -7.80 -6.69 0.02
N THR A 136 -6.91 -7.11 0.93
CA THR A 136 -5.71 -7.86 0.58
C THR A 136 -6.03 -9.26 0.04
N ALA A 137 -6.97 -9.97 0.67
CA ALA A 137 -7.40 -11.28 0.21
C ALA A 137 -7.97 -11.23 -1.21
N ALA A 138 -8.80 -10.22 -1.51
CA ALA A 138 -9.39 -10.03 -2.82
C ALA A 138 -8.35 -9.67 -3.90
N LEU A 139 -7.41 -8.78 -3.60
CA LEU A 139 -6.32 -8.41 -4.52
C LEU A 139 -5.41 -9.61 -4.82
N CYS A 140 -5.02 -10.36 -3.78
CA CYS A 140 -4.19 -11.55 -3.96
C CYS A 140 -4.91 -12.64 -4.76
N LEU A 141 -6.19 -12.88 -4.48
CA LEU A 141 -7.00 -13.85 -5.23
C LEU A 141 -7.14 -13.46 -6.71
N LYS A 142 -7.44 -12.18 -7.00
CA LYS A 142 -7.53 -11.68 -8.37
C LYS A 142 -6.24 -11.87 -9.16
N THR A 143 -5.10 -11.74 -8.50
CA THR A 143 -3.77 -11.90 -9.10
C THR A 143 -3.21 -13.32 -9.00
N GLY A 144 -4.02 -14.30 -8.57
CA GLY A 144 -3.61 -15.71 -8.48
C GLY A 144 -2.58 -16.00 -7.39
N ASN A 145 -2.46 -15.14 -6.39
CA ASN A 145 -1.58 -15.31 -5.24
C ASN A 145 -2.32 -15.92 -4.05
N ALA A 146 -1.69 -16.84 -3.34
CA ALA A 146 -2.10 -17.17 -1.98
C ALA A 146 -1.62 -16.09 -1.01
N VAL A 147 -2.35 -15.89 0.09
CA VAL A 147 -2.01 -14.88 1.08
C VAL A 147 -2.09 -15.40 2.50
N ILE A 148 -1.08 -15.08 3.30
CA ILE A 148 -1.03 -15.30 4.74
C ILE A 148 -1.14 -13.95 5.43
N LEU A 149 -2.20 -13.76 6.21
CA LEU A 149 -2.59 -12.53 6.84
C LEU A 149 -2.32 -12.58 8.35
N ARG A 150 -1.60 -11.61 8.89
CA ARG A 150 -1.38 -11.45 10.33
C ARG A 150 -1.83 -10.05 10.75
N GLY A 151 -3.01 -9.97 11.35
CA GLY A 151 -3.57 -8.73 11.90
C GLY A 151 -3.08 -8.41 13.32
N GLY A 152 -3.23 -7.15 13.73
CA GLY A 152 -2.98 -6.72 15.10
C GLY A 152 -3.90 -7.41 16.11
N LYS A 153 -3.45 -7.52 17.38
CA LYS A 153 -4.21 -8.14 18.46
C LYS A 153 -5.54 -7.45 18.73
N GLU A 154 -5.61 -6.16 18.44
CA GLU A 154 -6.77 -5.31 18.67
C GLU A 154 -7.93 -5.59 17.70
N ALA A 155 -7.70 -6.31 16.59
CA ALA A 155 -8.70 -6.66 15.58
C ALA A 155 -8.88 -8.18 15.44
N ILE A 156 -8.45 -8.96 16.42
CA ILE A 156 -8.33 -10.42 16.26
C ILE A 156 -9.69 -11.11 16.09
N GLU A 157 -10.72 -10.71 16.83
CA GLU A 157 -12.04 -11.34 16.73
C GLU A 157 -12.72 -10.98 15.40
N THR A 158 -12.57 -9.75 14.94
CA THR A 158 -13.04 -9.32 13.61
C THR A 158 -12.34 -10.12 12.52
N ASN A 159 -11.01 -10.21 12.56
CA ASN A 159 -10.23 -10.95 11.55
C ASN A 159 -10.60 -12.44 11.53
N LYS A 160 -10.83 -13.07 12.70
CA LYS A 160 -11.33 -14.45 12.78
C LYS A 160 -12.71 -14.62 12.16
N ALA A 161 -13.63 -13.66 12.40
CA ALA A 161 -14.96 -13.69 11.82
C ALA A 161 -14.91 -13.58 10.29
N LEU A 162 -14.10 -12.66 9.76
CA LEU A 162 -13.85 -12.51 8.32
C LEU A 162 -13.25 -13.77 7.72
N TYR A 163 -12.21 -14.32 8.36
CA TYR A 163 -11.56 -15.56 7.91
C TYR A 163 -12.54 -16.75 7.87
N ARG A 164 -13.31 -16.95 8.94
CA ARG A 164 -14.32 -18.03 9.01
C ARG A 164 -15.36 -17.90 7.90
N THR A 165 -15.78 -16.67 7.59
CA THR A 165 -16.72 -16.37 6.52
C THR A 165 -16.18 -16.83 5.16
N VAL A 166 -14.92 -16.52 4.86
CA VAL A 166 -14.27 -16.94 3.61
C VAL A 166 -14.01 -18.46 3.59
N ALA A 167 -13.51 -19.01 4.69
CA ALA A 167 -13.23 -20.45 4.79
C ALA A 167 -14.49 -21.34 4.68
N ALA A 168 -15.63 -20.82 5.12
CA ALA A 168 -16.93 -21.51 5.04
C ALA A 168 -17.50 -21.64 3.61
N LEU A 169 -16.88 -21.01 2.60
CA LEU A 169 -17.28 -21.20 1.20
C LEU A 169 -17.06 -22.64 0.70
N GLY A 170 -16.37 -23.47 1.48
CA GLY A 170 -16.24 -24.90 1.23
C GLY A 170 -15.27 -25.29 0.11
N ASP A 171 -14.70 -24.32 -0.58
CA ASP A 171 -13.61 -24.54 -1.53
C ASP A 171 -12.31 -24.71 -0.76
N ARG A 172 -11.76 -25.94 -0.77
CA ARG A 172 -10.52 -26.26 -0.08
C ARG A 172 -9.32 -25.46 -0.62
N ALA A 173 -9.32 -25.12 -1.89
CA ALA A 173 -8.27 -24.30 -2.50
C ALA A 173 -8.31 -22.89 -1.94
N LEU A 174 -9.50 -22.25 -1.87
CA LEU A 174 -9.69 -20.91 -1.27
C LEU A 174 -9.31 -20.91 0.22
N ALA A 175 -9.72 -21.91 1.01
CA ALA A 175 -9.43 -22.00 2.44
C ALA A 175 -7.92 -22.07 2.73
N ASN A 176 -7.14 -22.68 1.83
CA ASN A 176 -5.68 -22.75 1.94
C ASN A 176 -4.97 -21.56 1.27
N ALA A 177 -5.66 -20.87 0.35
CA ALA A 177 -5.13 -19.72 -0.34
C ALA A 177 -5.19 -18.44 0.49
N ILE A 178 -6.22 -18.29 1.33
CA ILE A 178 -6.40 -17.13 2.22
C ILE A 178 -6.34 -17.66 3.65
N GLN A 179 -5.27 -17.36 4.35
CA GLN A 179 -5.01 -17.89 5.69
C GLN A 179 -4.80 -16.75 6.71
N LEU A 180 -5.32 -16.93 7.93
CA LEU A 180 -5.14 -16.02 9.06
C LEU A 180 -4.21 -16.64 10.09
N VAL A 181 -3.17 -15.93 10.50
CA VAL A 181 -2.36 -16.26 11.67
C VAL A 181 -3.12 -15.83 12.92
N GLU A 182 -3.62 -16.81 13.68
CA GLU A 182 -4.39 -16.58 14.90
C GLU A 182 -3.51 -16.42 16.15
N ILE A 183 -2.22 -16.79 16.06
CA ILE A 183 -1.25 -16.63 17.15
C ILE A 183 -0.85 -15.16 17.27
N LEU A 184 -0.98 -14.61 18.49
CA LEU A 184 -0.66 -13.20 18.78
C LEU A 184 0.83 -12.98 19.08
N ASP A 185 1.61 -14.06 19.25
CA ASP A 185 3.04 -13.96 19.51
C ASP A 185 3.77 -13.26 18.34
N HIS A 186 4.63 -12.33 18.70
CA HIS A 186 5.48 -11.63 17.72
C HIS A 186 6.47 -12.58 17.02
N GLN A 187 6.82 -13.72 17.63
CA GLN A 187 7.63 -14.75 16.99
C GLN A 187 7.00 -15.22 15.67
N ALA A 188 5.67 -15.29 15.57
CA ALA A 188 4.99 -15.67 14.34
C ALA A 188 5.35 -14.76 13.15
N VAL A 189 5.53 -13.45 13.38
CA VAL A 189 5.96 -12.50 12.33
C VAL A 189 7.39 -12.83 11.88
N ASN A 190 8.30 -13.11 12.81
CA ASN A 190 9.67 -13.46 12.48
C ASN A 190 9.75 -14.76 11.65
N GLU A 191 8.97 -15.78 12.02
CA GLU A 191 8.91 -17.06 11.28
C GLU A 191 8.36 -16.83 9.86
N LEU A 192 7.30 -16.01 9.70
CA LEU A 192 6.74 -15.68 8.39
C LEU A 192 7.79 -15.05 7.46
N VAL A 193 8.47 -13.99 7.92
CA VAL A 193 9.42 -13.24 7.07
C VAL A 193 10.74 -13.99 6.85
N ARG A 194 10.92 -15.14 7.50
CA ARG A 194 12.07 -16.05 7.34
C ARG A 194 11.74 -17.32 6.54
N SER A 195 10.49 -17.50 6.11
CA SER A 195 10.00 -18.69 5.39
C SER A 195 10.47 -18.72 3.92
N VAL A 196 11.80 -18.77 3.71
CA VAL A 196 12.44 -18.81 2.39
C VAL A 196 11.95 -20.05 1.59
N GLY A 197 11.59 -19.84 0.32
CA GLY A 197 11.08 -20.88 -0.57
C GLY A 197 9.59 -21.22 -0.38
N LEU A 198 8.97 -20.78 0.72
CA LEU A 198 7.55 -20.97 0.99
C LEU A 198 6.74 -19.67 0.83
N ILE A 199 7.30 -18.54 1.22
CA ILE A 199 6.71 -17.19 1.06
C ILE A 199 7.62 -16.39 0.12
N ASP A 200 7.02 -15.72 -0.87
CA ASP A 200 7.78 -14.99 -1.90
C ASP A 200 8.02 -13.53 -1.53
N VAL A 201 7.07 -12.90 -0.85
CA VAL A 201 7.14 -11.49 -0.49
C VAL A 201 6.33 -11.18 0.76
N ALA A 202 6.82 -10.26 1.59
CA ALA A 202 6.11 -9.71 2.73
C ALA A 202 5.77 -8.22 2.50
N ILE A 203 4.58 -7.81 2.94
CA ILE A 203 4.09 -6.44 2.83
C ILE A 203 3.61 -5.99 4.22
N PRO A 204 4.37 -5.13 4.92
CA PRO A 204 3.92 -4.53 6.17
C PRO A 204 2.92 -3.40 5.93
N ARG A 205 1.85 -3.35 6.76
CA ARG A 205 0.80 -2.32 6.76
C ARG A 205 0.59 -1.77 8.17
N GLY A 206 1.56 -1.01 8.66
CA GLY A 206 1.54 -0.46 10.02
C GLY A 206 2.54 0.66 10.20
N GLY A 207 2.81 1.04 11.44
CA GLY A 207 3.79 2.08 11.76
C GLY A 207 5.23 1.67 11.50
N GLU A 208 6.12 2.66 11.45
CA GLU A 208 7.56 2.51 11.17
C GLU A 208 8.22 1.42 12.03
N ARG A 209 7.82 1.30 13.30
CA ARG A 209 8.36 0.29 14.23
C ARG A 209 8.11 -1.15 13.73
N LEU A 210 6.90 -1.44 13.27
CA LEU A 210 6.56 -2.75 12.71
C LEU A 210 7.38 -3.02 11.44
N ILE A 211 7.45 -2.04 10.57
CA ILE A 211 8.14 -2.16 9.28
C ILE A 211 9.63 -2.42 9.49
N ARG A 212 10.29 -1.68 10.39
CA ARG A 212 11.71 -1.88 10.73
C ARG A 212 11.95 -3.27 11.31
N ALA A 213 11.15 -3.68 12.29
CA ALA A 213 11.29 -5.00 12.91
C ALA A 213 11.14 -6.13 11.88
N MET A 214 10.19 -6.01 10.94
CA MET A 214 10.03 -6.99 9.86
C MET A 214 11.24 -7.00 8.92
N CYS A 215 11.74 -5.83 8.52
CA CYS A 215 12.89 -5.73 7.62
C CYS A 215 14.18 -6.27 8.25
N GLU A 216 14.40 -6.03 9.53
CA GLU A 216 15.57 -6.54 10.27
C GLU A 216 15.54 -8.08 10.43
N ALA A 217 14.34 -8.67 10.57
CA ALA A 217 14.18 -10.10 10.72
C ALA A 217 14.12 -10.86 9.37
N ALA A 218 13.76 -10.18 8.28
CA ALA A 218 13.38 -10.80 7.01
C ALA A 218 14.56 -11.46 6.29
N LEU A 219 14.30 -12.66 5.76
CA LEU A 219 15.14 -13.37 4.79
C LEU A 219 14.46 -13.44 3.41
N ILE A 220 13.21 -12.99 3.30
CA ILE A 220 12.46 -12.85 2.06
C ILE A 220 12.32 -11.37 1.70
N PRO A 221 12.04 -11.00 0.44
CA PRO A 221 11.78 -9.63 0.04
C PRO A 221 10.65 -8.98 0.83
N VAL A 222 10.81 -7.69 1.19
CA VAL A 222 9.79 -6.90 1.87
C VAL A 222 9.50 -5.64 1.05
N LEU A 223 8.26 -5.47 0.59
CA LEU A 223 7.81 -4.25 -0.10
C LEU A 223 7.25 -3.27 0.93
N LYS A 224 7.83 -2.07 1.01
CA LYS A 224 7.58 -1.15 2.12
C LYS A 224 7.75 0.32 1.79
N HIS A 225 7.21 1.15 2.66
CA HIS A 225 7.67 2.51 2.92
C HIS A 225 7.71 2.73 4.44
N TYR A 226 8.70 3.46 4.92
CA TYR A 226 8.85 3.70 6.37
C TYR A 226 8.02 4.89 6.84
N LYS A 227 8.06 5.98 6.08
CA LYS A 227 7.43 7.27 6.37
C LYS A 227 6.86 7.90 5.10
N GLY A 228 5.94 8.84 5.27
CA GLY A 228 5.43 9.71 4.22
C GLY A 228 5.82 11.17 4.46
N VAL A 229 7.11 11.51 4.37
CA VAL A 229 7.57 12.91 4.42
C VAL A 229 7.45 13.52 3.04
N CYS A 230 6.27 14.03 2.72
CA CYS A 230 5.97 14.61 1.41
C CYS A 230 6.25 16.13 1.41
N HIS A 231 6.85 16.63 0.31
CA HIS A 231 7.19 18.04 0.16
C HIS A 231 6.35 18.72 -0.92
N GLY A 232 5.96 19.98 -0.66
CA GLY A 232 5.49 20.90 -1.68
C GLY A 232 6.47 22.05 -1.84
N TYR A 233 7.02 22.26 -3.03
CA TYR A 233 7.87 23.41 -3.35
C TYR A 233 7.09 24.45 -4.16
N VAL A 234 7.13 25.69 -3.72
CA VAL A 234 6.52 26.85 -4.40
C VAL A 234 7.63 27.70 -5.00
N ASP A 235 7.68 27.70 -6.33
CA ASP A 235 8.68 28.39 -7.14
C ASP A 235 8.37 29.90 -7.27
N ASP A 236 9.38 30.73 -7.64
CA ASP A 236 9.21 32.17 -7.81
C ASP A 236 8.31 32.55 -9.01
N GLU A 237 8.05 31.61 -9.92
CA GLU A 237 7.08 31.76 -11.03
C GLU A 237 5.74 31.05 -10.76
N ALA A 238 5.41 30.78 -9.49
CA ALA A 238 4.15 30.12 -9.13
C ALA A 238 2.97 31.11 -9.10
N ASP A 239 1.77 30.60 -9.43
CA ASP A 239 0.53 31.28 -9.05
C ASP A 239 0.26 31.06 -7.56
N LEU A 240 0.15 32.13 -6.79
CA LEU A 240 0.01 32.06 -5.33
C LEU A 240 -1.32 31.48 -4.88
N GLY A 241 -2.39 31.71 -5.64
CA GLY A 241 -3.71 31.16 -5.34
C GLY A 241 -3.72 29.64 -5.51
N MET A 242 -3.16 29.16 -6.62
CA MET A 242 -2.98 27.72 -6.90
C MET A 242 -2.06 27.08 -5.85
N ALA A 243 -0.94 27.72 -5.50
CA ALA A 243 -0.02 27.21 -4.49
C ALA A 243 -0.70 27.02 -3.13
N LEU A 244 -1.49 28.01 -2.70
CA LEU A 244 -2.22 27.92 -1.43
C LEU A 244 -3.32 26.84 -1.47
N ALA A 245 -4.04 26.71 -2.58
CA ALA A 245 -5.07 25.69 -2.74
C ALA A 245 -4.47 24.25 -2.72
N ILE A 246 -3.33 24.05 -3.37
CA ILE A 246 -2.61 22.79 -3.36
C ILE A 246 -2.11 22.47 -1.94
N LEU A 247 -1.52 23.45 -1.25
CA LEU A 247 -1.06 23.29 0.13
C LEU A 247 -2.22 22.96 1.08
N ASP A 248 -3.34 23.68 0.98
CA ASP A 248 -4.53 23.43 1.80
C ASP A 248 -5.02 22.00 1.62
N ASN A 249 -5.23 21.55 0.38
CA ASN A 249 -5.64 20.18 0.10
C ASN A 249 -4.60 19.17 0.58
N ALA A 250 -3.32 19.36 0.27
CA ALA A 250 -2.25 18.44 0.59
C ALA A 250 -2.08 18.21 2.11
N LYS A 251 -2.34 19.26 2.94
CA LYS A 251 -2.19 19.15 4.40
C LYS A 251 -3.49 18.90 5.15
N THR A 252 -4.59 19.55 4.76
CA THR A 252 -5.79 19.58 5.61
C THR A 252 -6.87 18.57 5.26
N GLN A 253 -6.92 18.09 4.01
CA GLN A 253 -7.94 17.14 3.57
C GLN A 253 -7.92 15.83 4.41
N ARG A 254 -6.72 15.30 4.71
CA ARG A 254 -6.54 14.15 5.59
C ARG A 254 -5.11 14.12 6.14
N PRO A 255 -4.83 14.81 7.26
CA PRO A 255 -3.46 15.00 7.73
C PRO A 255 -2.77 13.71 8.22
N GLY A 256 -3.53 12.72 8.69
CA GLY A 256 -3.01 11.48 9.27
C GLY A 256 -2.70 10.34 8.27
N VAL A 257 -2.30 10.67 7.03
CA VAL A 257 -1.93 9.69 5.99
C VAL A 257 -0.58 10.01 5.36
N CYS A 258 0.10 8.99 4.85
CA CYS A 258 1.48 9.08 4.35
C CYS A 258 1.70 9.98 3.12
N ASN A 259 0.64 10.30 2.36
CA ASN A 259 0.71 11.21 1.22
C ASN A 259 0.28 12.66 1.53
N ALA A 260 0.00 12.97 2.81
CA ALA A 260 -0.21 14.35 3.25
C ALA A 260 1.12 15.13 3.21
N ALA A 261 1.06 16.43 2.89
CA ALA A 261 2.26 17.28 2.92
C ALA A 261 2.78 17.43 4.36
N GLU A 262 4.07 17.22 4.54
CA GLU A 262 4.77 17.36 5.83
C GLU A 262 5.82 18.49 5.79
N CYS A 263 6.19 18.95 4.59
CA CYS A 263 7.14 20.04 4.42
C CYS A 263 6.72 20.95 3.27
N LEU A 264 6.70 22.25 3.53
CA LEU A 264 6.54 23.32 2.54
C LEU A 264 7.89 24.00 2.32
N LEU A 265 8.37 23.96 1.09
CA LEU A 265 9.53 24.72 0.64
C LEU A 265 9.07 25.93 -0.16
N VAL A 266 9.59 27.10 0.15
CA VAL A 266 9.24 28.37 -0.52
C VAL A 266 10.49 29.00 -1.11
N ASN A 267 10.41 29.40 -2.39
CA ASN A 267 11.49 30.16 -3.01
C ASN A 267 11.70 31.48 -2.25
N LYS A 268 12.94 31.79 -1.89
CA LYS A 268 13.30 33.01 -1.11
C LYS A 268 12.79 34.29 -1.72
N LYS A 269 12.77 34.43 -3.05
CA LYS A 269 12.26 35.63 -3.72
C LYS A 269 10.75 35.78 -3.54
N LEU A 270 10.04 34.66 -3.43
CA LEU A 270 8.60 34.63 -3.26
C LEU A 270 8.17 34.70 -1.79
N ALA A 271 9.02 34.30 -0.87
CA ALA A 271 8.72 34.19 0.56
C ALA A 271 8.12 35.50 1.16
N PRO A 272 8.61 36.72 0.85
CA PRO A 272 8.01 37.96 1.37
C PRO A 272 6.53 38.15 0.99
N LEU A 273 6.08 37.59 -0.13
CA LEU A 273 4.70 37.69 -0.60
C LEU A 273 3.86 36.48 -0.15
N PHE A 274 4.42 35.27 -0.20
CA PHE A 274 3.67 34.03 0.03
C PHE A 274 3.58 33.65 1.51
N MET A 275 4.62 33.87 2.32
CA MET A 275 4.62 33.51 3.74
C MET A 275 3.54 34.19 4.58
N PRO A 276 3.18 35.49 4.36
CA PRO A 276 2.03 36.09 5.02
C PRO A 276 0.71 35.34 4.73
N MET A 277 0.50 34.87 3.50
CA MET A 277 -0.67 34.09 3.11
C MET A 277 -0.68 32.72 3.80
N VAL A 278 0.47 32.02 3.84
CA VAL A 278 0.65 30.74 4.55
C VAL A 278 0.35 30.90 6.05
N LYS A 279 0.85 31.94 6.70
CA LYS A 279 0.57 32.22 8.11
C LYS A 279 -0.91 32.49 8.38
N ALA A 280 -1.58 33.26 7.50
CA ALA A 280 -3.02 33.51 7.60
C ALA A 280 -3.83 32.21 7.41
N TRP A 281 -3.51 31.41 6.41
CA TRP A 281 -4.09 30.09 6.16
C TRP A 281 -3.89 29.13 7.33
N ALA A 282 -2.67 29.04 7.85
CA ALA A 282 -2.35 28.16 8.97
C ALA A 282 -3.18 28.51 10.22
N LYS A 283 -3.33 29.80 10.51
CA LYS A 283 -4.18 30.29 11.60
C LYS A 283 -5.66 29.92 11.38
N ASP A 284 -6.17 30.09 10.16
CA ASP A 284 -7.57 29.77 9.81
C ASP A 284 -7.86 28.27 9.94
N LYS A 285 -6.95 27.42 9.47
CA LYS A 285 -7.09 25.95 9.46
C LYS A 285 -6.63 25.27 10.74
N GLY A 286 -6.03 25.99 11.68
CA GLY A 286 -5.46 25.42 12.91
C GLY A 286 -4.20 24.59 12.64
N VAL A 287 -3.44 24.93 11.60
CA VAL A 287 -2.17 24.26 11.26
C VAL A 287 -1.03 24.92 12.03
N THR A 288 -0.18 24.11 12.66
CA THR A 288 1.06 24.57 13.30
C THR A 288 2.20 24.57 12.29
N LEU A 289 2.86 25.73 12.15
CA LEU A 289 4.06 25.85 11.32
C LEU A 289 5.30 25.62 12.16
N HIS A 290 6.15 24.70 11.73
CA HIS A 290 7.44 24.39 12.32
C HIS A 290 8.57 24.87 11.42
N GLU A 291 9.75 25.12 12.00
CA GLU A 291 10.96 25.47 11.27
C GLU A 291 12.10 24.56 11.71
N ASN A 292 13.02 24.22 10.78
CA ASN A 292 14.20 23.39 11.05
C ASN A 292 13.90 21.93 11.47
N GLU A 293 12.73 21.39 11.12
CA GLU A 293 12.32 20.01 11.42
C GLU A 293 12.25 19.14 10.15
N ALA A 294 13.21 19.33 9.24
CA ALA A 294 13.29 18.57 7.99
C ALA A 294 13.30 17.05 8.23
N GLY A 295 12.51 16.32 7.44
CA GLY A 295 12.40 14.85 7.54
C GLY A 295 11.45 14.37 8.65
N THR A 296 10.66 15.23 9.26
CA THR A 296 9.64 14.88 10.25
C THR A 296 8.31 14.54 9.56
N GLU A 297 7.71 13.39 9.93
CA GLU A 297 6.34 13.03 9.58
C GLU A 297 5.46 13.28 10.80
N TYR A 298 4.60 14.30 10.73
CA TYR A 298 3.75 14.72 11.86
C TYR A 298 2.46 13.91 11.98
N LEU A 299 1.86 13.55 10.85
CA LEU A 299 0.54 12.87 10.78
C LEU A 299 -0.60 13.66 11.47
N SER A 300 -0.45 14.97 11.57
CA SER A 300 -1.35 15.91 12.25
C SER A 300 -1.44 17.22 11.46
N LEU A 301 -2.16 18.22 11.98
CA LEU A 301 -2.21 19.59 11.40
C LEU A 301 -0.93 20.36 11.76
N ASP A 302 0.21 19.78 11.47
CA ASP A 302 1.55 20.33 11.65
C ASP A 302 2.32 20.21 10.33
N ILE A 303 3.12 21.20 9.98
CA ILE A 303 3.92 21.21 8.76
C ILE A 303 5.23 21.97 8.97
N ASN A 304 6.35 21.39 8.52
CA ASN A 304 7.62 22.10 8.47
C ASN A 304 7.63 23.10 7.30
N VAL A 305 8.21 24.27 7.51
CA VAL A 305 8.37 25.31 6.48
C VAL A 305 9.84 25.68 6.38
N ALA A 306 10.36 25.72 5.17
CA ALA A 306 11.72 26.17 4.91
C ALA A 306 11.79 27.04 3.64
N GLU A 307 12.69 28.04 3.66
CA GLU A 307 12.99 28.84 2.48
C GLU A 307 14.22 28.28 1.75
N VAL A 308 14.14 28.21 0.43
CA VAL A 308 15.23 27.73 -0.44
C VAL A 308 15.56 28.77 -1.51
N GLU A 309 16.80 28.80 -1.97
CA GLU A 309 17.27 29.81 -2.94
C GLU A 309 16.52 29.75 -4.27
N ASP A 310 16.37 28.53 -4.81
CA ASP A 310 15.73 28.27 -6.10
C ASP A 310 15.22 26.81 -6.18
N TYR A 311 14.68 26.43 -7.35
CA TYR A 311 14.15 25.08 -7.58
C TYR A 311 15.22 23.97 -7.50
N ARG A 312 16.49 24.27 -7.79
CA ARG A 312 17.59 23.30 -7.68
C ARG A 312 17.94 23.05 -6.22
N ALA A 313 18.01 24.11 -5.42
CA ALA A 313 18.14 23.97 -3.96
C ALA A 313 16.96 23.21 -3.34
N ALA A 314 15.74 23.36 -3.90
CA ALA A 314 14.57 22.58 -3.49
C ALA A 314 14.75 21.08 -3.83
N ILE A 315 15.22 20.75 -5.04
CA ILE A 315 15.50 19.37 -5.46
C ILE A 315 16.55 18.73 -4.53
N ASP A 316 17.65 19.44 -4.24
CA ASP A 316 18.70 18.95 -3.34
C ASP A 316 18.17 18.75 -1.92
N PHE A 317 17.34 19.68 -1.42
CA PHE A 317 16.71 19.55 -0.11
C PHE A 317 15.79 18.34 -0.05
N ILE A 318 14.92 18.15 -1.05
CA ILE A 318 13.99 17.04 -1.13
C ILE A 318 14.76 15.72 -1.19
N ASN A 319 15.69 15.57 -2.11
CA ASN A 319 16.48 14.33 -2.26
C ASN A 319 17.25 13.94 -0.99
N LYS A 320 17.60 14.92 -0.16
CA LYS A 320 18.29 14.72 1.12
C LYS A 320 17.37 14.38 2.29
N HIS A 321 16.17 14.96 2.34
CA HIS A 321 15.30 14.93 3.53
C HIS A 321 14.00 14.18 3.34
N SER A 322 13.61 13.87 2.10
CA SER A 322 12.39 13.15 1.78
C SER A 322 12.47 11.67 2.19
N SER A 323 11.30 11.10 2.40
CA SER A 323 11.09 9.65 2.47
C SER A 323 10.97 8.99 1.09
N HIS A 324 11.15 9.74 0.02
CA HIS A 324 10.95 9.33 -1.37
C HIS A 324 9.53 8.88 -1.71
N HIS A 325 8.53 9.48 -1.04
CA HIS A 325 7.13 9.12 -1.22
C HIS A 325 6.46 9.97 -2.31
N SER A 326 6.14 11.22 -2.04
CA SER A 326 5.38 12.09 -2.95
C SER A 326 5.83 13.55 -2.83
N GLU A 327 6.22 14.15 -3.95
CA GLU A 327 6.79 15.50 -3.99
C GLU A 327 6.09 16.34 -5.07
N CYS A 328 5.88 17.62 -4.79
CA CYS A 328 5.22 18.52 -5.72
C CYS A 328 6.03 19.80 -5.94
N ILE A 329 6.11 20.25 -7.19
CA ILE A 329 6.49 21.63 -7.54
C ILE A 329 5.24 22.38 -8.00
N VAL A 330 5.09 23.64 -7.51
CA VAL A 330 4.11 24.58 -8.03
C VAL A 330 4.85 25.68 -8.78
N THR A 331 4.67 25.74 -10.11
CA THR A 331 5.33 26.69 -11.00
C THR A 331 4.58 26.83 -12.31
N ASN A 332 4.68 28.01 -12.95
CA ASN A 332 4.26 28.21 -14.34
C ASN A 332 5.40 28.01 -15.34
N ASN A 333 6.63 27.77 -14.86
CA ASN A 333 7.80 27.52 -15.68
C ASN A 333 7.89 26.05 -16.09
N ALA A 334 7.58 25.73 -17.33
CA ALA A 334 7.54 24.37 -17.85
C ALA A 334 8.92 23.65 -17.81
N GLU A 335 10.02 24.38 -18.05
CA GLU A 335 11.36 23.77 -18.03
C GLU A 335 11.79 23.41 -16.61
N ARG A 336 11.53 24.28 -15.62
CA ARG A 336 11.78 23.96 -14.21
C ARG A 336 10.92 22.80 -13.73
N ALA A 337 9.65 22.76 -14.13
CA ALA A 337 8.79 21.62 -13.83
C ALA A 337 9.36 20.32 -14.40
N LYS A 338 9.82 20.33 -15.64
CA LYS A 338 10.43 19.16 -16.31
C LYS A 338 11.71 18.70 -15.62
N GLU A 339 12.60 19.64 -15.23
CA GLU A 339 13.80 19.32 -14.47
C GLU A 339 13.45 18.72 -13.09
N PHE A 340 12.48 19.32 -12.38
CA PHE A 340 12.02 18.82 -11.09
C PHE A 340 11.45 17.39 -11.19
N LEU A 341 10.57 17.13 -12.16
CA LEU A 341 9.99 15.80 -12.39
C LEU A 341 11.05 14.74 -12.74
N ARG A 342 12.16 15.13 -13.37
CA ARG A 342 13.26 14.24 -13.71
C ARG A 342 14.22 14.00 -12.54
N ASP A 343 14.56 15.03 -11.78
CA ASP A 343 15.72 15.05 -10.88
C ASP A 343 15.34 14.76 -9.41
N VAL A 344 14.05 14.86 -9.05
CA VAL A 344 13.55 14.42 -7.73
C VAL A 344 13.39 12.90 -7.72
N ASP A 345 14.13 12.24 -6.83
CA ASP A 345 14.12 10.78 -6.71
C ASP A 345 13.06 10.30 -5.70
N SER A 346 11.79 10.45 -6.06
CA SER A 346 10.65 9.97 -5.25
C SER A 346 9.73 9.05 -6.07
N ALA A 347 8.88 8.29 -5.38
CA ALA A 347 7.96 7.35 -6.02
C ALA A 347 6.93 8.07 -6.90
N CYS A 348 6.43 9.23 -6.44
CA CYS A 348 5.49 10.06 -7.17
C CYS A 348 5.97 11.51 -7.14
N VAL A 349 6.10 12.12 -8.33
CA VAL A 349 6.55 13.51 -8.47
C VAL A 349 5.53 14.27 -9.30
N TYR A 350 5.10 15.41 -8.80
CA TYR A 350 3.95 16.17 -9.30
C TYR A 350 4.34 17.58 -9.73
N HIS A 351 3.65 18.08 -10.74
CA HIS A 351 3.67 19.46 -11.16
C HIS A 351 2.27 20.05 -11.06
N ASN A 352 2.07 21.06 -10.20
CA ASN A 352 0.80 21.74 -9.99
C ASN A 352 -0.35 20.83 -9.52
N VAL A 353 -0.05 19.78 -8.75
CA VAL A 353 -1.02 18.81 -8.26
C VAL A 353 -0.72 18.47 -6.79
N SER A 354 -1.76 18.28 -5.99
CA SER A 354 -1.63 17.88 -4.58
C SER A 354 -1.03 16.49 -4.43
N THR A 355 -0.15 16.29 -3.45
CA THR A 355 0.42 14.96 -3.11
C THR A 355 -0.65 13.95 -2.67
N ARG A 356 -1.86 14.42 -2.31
CA ARG A 356 -3.01 13.58 -1.95
C ARG A 356 -3.49 12.66 -3.08
N PHE A 357 -3.10 12.92 -4.32
CA PHE A 357 -3.38 12.05 -5.46
C PHE A 357 -2.53 10.78 -5.51
N THR A 358 -1.53 10.60 -4.62
CA THR A 358 -0.82 9.32 -4.51
C THR A 358 -1.72 8.27 -3.85
N ASP A 359 -2.58 7.67 -4.64
CA ASP A 359 -3.61 6.73 -4.23
C ASP A 359 -3.97 5.82 -5.42
N GLY A 360 -4.12 4.51 -5.17
CA GLY A 360 -4.40 3.55 -6.25
C GLY A 360 -5.73 3.80 -6.97
N GLY A 361 -6.74 4.33 -6.28
CA GLY A 361 -8.01 4.72 -6.87
C GLY A 361 -7.84 5.91 -7.81
N GLU A 362 -7.15 6.97 -7.36
CA GLU A 362 -6.86 8.17 -8.14
C GLU A 362 -5.95 7.88 -9.37
N PHE A 363 -5.06 6.90 -9.25
CA PHE A 363 -4.20 6.46 -10.36
C PHE A 363 -4.91 5.53 -11.36
N GLY A 364 -6.19 5.22 -11.13
CA GLY A 364 -6.98 4.34 -12.00
C GLY A 364 -6.65 2.85 -11.84
N MET A 365 -5.92 2.48 -10.77
CA MET A 365 -5.62 1.08 -10.44
C MET A 365 -6.81 0.36 -9.82
N GLY A 366 -7.86 1.10 -9.44
CA GLY A 366 -9.10 0.62 -8.84
C GLY A 366 -8.98 0.21 -7.37
N ALA A 367 -7.89 -0.41 -6.95
CA ALA A 367 -7.59 -0.78 -5.58
C ALA A 367 -6.08 -0.85 -5.36
N GLU A 368 -5.65 -0.71 -4.08
CA GLU A 368 -4.23 -0.81 -3.72
C GLU A 368 -4.01 -1.66 -2.47
N ILE A 369 -2.93 -2.42 -2.45
CA ILE A 369 -2.46 -3.13 -1.27
C ILE A 369 -1.60 -2.23 -0.37
N GLY A 370 -1.10 -1.14 -0.89
CA GLY A 370 -0.24 -0.16 -0.21
C GLY A 370 0.60 0.65 -1.18
N ILE A 371 1.50 1.44 -0.62
CA ILE A 371 2.44 2.25 -1.38
C ILE A 371 3.86 1.77 -1.04
N SER A 372 4.75 1.70 -2.03
CA SER A 372 6.15 1.37 -1.83
C SER A 372 7.05 2.53 -2.25
N THR A 373 8.10 2.79 -1.48
CA THR A 373 9.16 3.73 -1.86
C THR A 373 10.46 3.02 -2.30
N ASP A 374 10.44 1.68 -2.31
CA ASP A 374 11.57 0.87 -2.78
C ASP A 374 11.80 1.04 -4.29
N LYS A 375 13.02 0.79 -4.74
CA LYS A 375 13.38 0.81 -6.17
C LYS A 375 13.34 -0.58 -6.81
N LEU A 376 13.37 -1.63 -6.00
CA LEU A 376 13.22 -3.00 -6.47
C LEU A 376 11.75 -3.39 -6.50
N HIS A 377 11.33 -3.92 -7.65
CA HIS A 377 9.98 -4.32 -8.00
C HIS A 377 9.04 -3.11 -8.15
N ALA A 378 8.10 -2.87 -7.19
CA ALA A 378 7.13 -1.78 -7.27
C ALA A 378 7.61 -0.51 -6.56
N ARG A 379 7.26 0.64 -7.13
CA ARG A 379 7.49 1.97 -6.54
C ARG A 379 6.27 2.84 -6.76
N GLY A 380 5.69 3.42 -5.70
CA GLY A 380 4.40 4.12 -5.72
C GLY A 380 3.26 3.23 -5.22
N PRO A 381 1.99 3.59 -5.51
CA PRO A 381 0.83 2.74 -5.23
C PRO A 381 0.98 1.37 -5.86
N MET A 382 0.57 0.33 -5.13
CA MET A 382 0.67 -1.07 -5.57
C MET A 382 -0.73 -1.64 -5.77
N GLY A 383 -1.14 -1.81 -7.02
CA GLY A 383 -2.40 -2.44 -7.42
C GLY A 383 -2.22 -3.92 -7.80
N LEU A 384 -3.04 -4.37 -8.76
CA LEU A 384 -3.01 -5.77 -9.23
C LEU A 384 -1.72 -6.10 -9.98
N GLU A 385 -1.21 -5.19 -10.79
CA GLU A 385 0.00 -5.42 -11.59
C GLU A 385 1.24 -5.59 -10.71
N GLU A 386 1.33 -4.81 -9.61
CA GLU A 386 2.44 -4.84 -8.66
C GLU A 386 2.42 -6.07 -7.75
N LEU A 387 1.30 -6.81 -7.70
CA LEU A 387 1.22 -8.13 -7.07
C LEU A 387 1.64 -9.28 -8.00
N CYS A 388 2.20 -8.95 -9.14
CA CYS A 388 2.71 -9.88 -10.13
C CYS A 388 4.20 -9.66 -10.40
N THR A 389 4.84 -10.71 -10.93
CA THR A 389 6.15 -10.66 -11.55
C THR A 389 6.02 -11.12 -13.01
N TYR A 390 7.09 -11.51 -13.65
CA TYR A 390 7.06 -12.04 -15.02
C TYR A 390 7.95 -13.26 -15.17
N LYS A 391 7.65 -14.06 -16.19
CA LYS A 391 8.54 -15.12 -16.69
C LYS A 391 8.73 -14.99 -18.18
N TYR A 392 9.77 -15.63 -18.70
CA TYR A 392 9.98 -15.76 -20.14
C TYR A 392 9.46 -17.11 -20.62
N GLN A 393 8.67 -17.08 -21.68
CA GLN A 393 8.28 -18.26 -22.45
C GLN A 393 9.06 -18.21 -23.76
N ILE A 394 9.88 -19.24 -24.03
CA ILE A 394 10.73 -19.31 -25.20
C ILE A 394 10.27 -20.49 -26.05
N VAL A 395 9.95 -20.22 -27.30
CA VAL A 395 9.47 -21.22 -28.28
C VAL A 395 10.42 -21.25 -29.46
N GLY A 396 10.73 -22.42 -29.97
CA GLY A 396 11.53 -22.66 -31.15
C GLY A 396 11.22 -24.05 -31.71
N ASP A 397 11.73 -24.35 -32.91
CA ASP A 397 11.56 -25.63 -33.62
C ASP A 397 12.91 -26.37 -33.67
N GLY A 398 13.31 -26.94 -32.53
CA GLY A 398 14.56 -27.70 -32.42
C GLY A 398 15.85 -26.87 -32.53
N VAL A 399 15.76 -25.56 -32.35
CA VAL A 399 16.91 -24.63 -32.46
C VAL A 399 17.91 -24.89 -31.34
N VAL A 400 19.19 -24.97 -31.67
CA VAL A 400 20.30 -25.07 -30.73
C VAL A 400 21.20 -23.85 -30.81
N ARG A 401 21.90 -23.53 -29.73
CA ARG A 401 22.89 -22.47 -29.73
C ARG A 401 24.21 -23.03 -30.28
N GLU A 402 24.80 -22.34 -31.29
CA GLU A 402 26.13 -22.60 -31.78
C GLU A 402 27.22 -22.10 -30.82
#